data_d5b58e5d2331d846b9ca37662bd86dac
#
_entry.id   d5b58e5d2331d846b9ca37662bd86dac
#
_cell.length_a   1.000
_cell.length_b   1.000
_cell.length_c   1.000
_cell.angle_alpha   90.00
_cell.angle_beta   90.00
_cell.angle_gamma   90.00
#
_symmetry.space_group_name_H-M   'P 1'
#
loop_
_entity.id
_entity.type
_entity.pdbx_description
1 polymer ?
#
loop_
_entity_poly.entity_id
_entity_poly.type
_entity_poly.pdbx_seq_one_letter_code
_entity_poly.pdbx_strand_id
1 'polypeptide(L)'
;VYPEGAPIHSSYPGGAAQIAASNVTILKALFDEDAVIPNPVQPDPKDPTKLVPYQGEPLTVGGELNKLAWNYGVGRDWAGIHWRSDFSASLPLGEALAISVLRNERQTYREQFEKFTFTRFDGTKVEV
;
A
#
# COMPACT_ATOMS: atom_id res chain seq x y z
N VAL A 1 -4.54 24.61 0.19
CA VAL A 1 -4.11 24.29 1.58
C VAL A 1 -5.20 23.46 2.24
N TYR A 2 -4.83 22.38 2.88
CA TYR A 2 -5.76 21.50 3.60
C TYR A 2 -6.38 22.26 4.79
N PRO A 3 -7.71 22.19 4.99
CA PRO A 3 -8.38 23.02 6.01
C PRO A 3 -7.89 22.77 7.45
N GLU A 4 -7.43 21.56 7.74
CA GLU A 4 -6.86 21.17 9.04
C GLU A 4 -5.57 21.91 9.36
N GLY A 5 -4.83 22.33 8.35
CA GLY A 5 -3.51 22.92 8.51
C GLY A 5 -2.46 21.93 8.99
N ALA A 6 -1.31 22.45 9.42
CA ALA A 6 -0.27 21.61 10.01
C ALA A 6 -0.71 21.14 11.41
N PRO A 7 -0.74 19.82 11.68
CA PRO A 7 -1.10 19.31 13.00
C PRO A 7 0.00 19.59 14.02
N ILE A 8 -0.39 19.59 15.31
CA ILE A 8 0.54 19.89 16.43
C ILE A 8 1.42 18.70 16.86
N HIS A 9 1.26 17.53 16.25
CA HIS A 9 2.12 16.38 16.51
C HIS A 9 3.41 16.42 15.67
N SER A 10 4.39 15.57 16.02
CA SER A 10 5.58 15.41 15.20
C SER A 10 5.25 14.98 13.79
N SER A 11 5.92 15.57 12.80
CA SER A 11 5.73 15.23 11.39
C SER A 11 6.34 13.86 11.04
N TYR A 12 7.43 13.47 11.67
CA TYR A 12 8.13 12.22 11.43
C TYR A 12 7.88 11.21 12.57
N PRO A 13 7.56 9.94 12.23
CA PRO A 13 7.24 9.40 10.91
C PRO A 13 5.81 9.79 10.45
N GLY A 14 5.54 9.67 9.15
CA GLY A 14 4.22 9.91 8.57
C GLY A 14 3.24 8.79 8.88
N GLY A 15 2.39 8.97 9.89
CA GLY A 15 1.46 7.93 10.37
C GLY A 15 0.53 7.38 9.29
N ALA A 16 0.01 8.22 8.40
CA ALA A 16 -0.84 7.79 7.30
C ALA A 16 -0.11 6.82 6.35
N ALA A 17 1.11 7.13 5.96
CA ALA A 17 1.92 6.27 5.10
C ALA A 17 2.27 4.94 5.78
N GLN A 18 2.57 4.97 7.08
CA GLN A 18 2.83 3.77 7.87
C GLN A 18 1.61 2.85 7.93
N ILE A 19 0.42 3.39 8.21
CA ILE A 19 -0.84 2.64 8.27
C ILE A 19 -1.16 2.04 6.91
N ALA A 20 -1.05 2.82 5.84
CA ALA A 20 -1.30 2.33 4.49
C ALA A 20 -0.34 1.20 4.11
N ALA A 21 0.95 1.35 4.40
CA ALA A 21 1.95 0.32 4.14
C ALA A 21 1.69 -0.97 4.93
N SER A 22 1.34 -0.87 6.21
CA SER A 22 1.00 -2.04 7.03
C SER A 22 -0.21 -2.79 6.48
N ASN A 23 -1.29 -2.07 6.16
CA ASN A 23 -2.52 -2.67 5.65
C ASN A 23 -2.28 -3.34 4.28
N VAL A 24 -1.61 -2.67 3.37
CA VAL A 24 -1.30 -3.20 2.04
C VAL A 24 -0.40 -4.44 2.13
N THR A 25 0.57 -4.46 3.02
CA THR A 25 1.44 -5.61 3.23
C THR A 25 0.65 -6.83 3.72
N ILE A 26 -0.28 -6.64 4.67
CA ILE A 26 -1.17 -7.71 5.13
C ILE A 26 -2.07 -8.19 3.99
N LEU A 27 -2.64 -7.27 3.20
CA LEU A 27 -3.50 -7.65 2.07
C LEU A 27 -2.71 -8.45 1.01
N LYS A 28 -1.47 -8.07 0.69
CA LYS A 28 -0.61 -8.85 -0.22
C LYS A 28 -0.29 -10.25 0.32
N ALA A 29 -0.20 -10.42 1.63
CA ALA A 29 0.01 -11.72 2.26
C ALA A 29 -1.25 -12.62 2.22
N LEU A 30 -2.45 -12.03 2.18
CA LEU A 30 -3.73 -12.75 2.22
C LEU A 30 -4.33 -13.02 0.84
N PHE A 31 -3.99 -12.22 -0.15
CA PHE A 31 -4.49 -12.34 -1.52
C PHE A 31 -3.35 -12.75 -2.46
N ASP A 32 -3.71 -13.33 -3.60
CA ASP A 32 -2.77 -13.55 -4.68
C ASP A 32 -2.36 -12.20 -5.30
N GLU A 33 -1.17 -11.70 -4.92
CA GLU A 33 -0.66 -10.40 -5.38
C GLU A 33 -0.38 -10.37 -6.88
N ASP A 34 -0.14 -11.53 -7.50
CA ASP A 34 0.15 -11.65 -8.94
C ASP A 34 -1.14 -11.80 -9.78
N ALA A 35 -2.30 -11.96 -9.12
CA ALA A 35 -3.58 -12.06 -9.83
C ALA A 35 -3.86 -10.80 -10.64
N VAL A 36 -4.17 -11.01 -11.93
CA VAL A 36 -4.50 -9.93 -12.87
C VAL A 36 -5.94 -9.48 -12.66
N ILE A 37 -6.14 -8.17 -12.53
CA ILE A 37 -7.47 -7.56 -12.38
C ILE A 37 -8.21 -7.67 -13.72
N PRO A 38 -9.37 -8.35 -13.75
CA PRO A 38 -10.12 -8.55 -14.99
C PRO A 38 -10.82 -7.25 -15.44
N ASN A 39 -10.80 -7.00 -16.75
CA ASN A 39 -11.51 -5.89 -17.38
C ASN A 39 -11.33 -4.52 -16.72
N PRO A 40 -10.09 -4.09 -16.46
CA PRO A 40 -9.84 -2.79 -15.83
C PRO A 40 -10.31 -1.67 -16.76
N VAL A 41 -10.76 -0.57 -16.14
CA VAL A 41 -11.26 0.60 -16.86
C VAL A 41 -10.50 1.86 -16.44
N GLN A 42 -10.51 2.86 -17.32
CA GLN A 42 -9.91 4.17 -17.06
C GLN A 42 -10.87 5.28 -17.53
N PRO A 43 -10.73 6.52 -17.04
CA PRO A 43 -11.46 7.66 -17.59
C PRO A 43 -11.17 7.84 -19.09
N ASP A 44 -12.20 8.15 -19.87
CA ASP A 44 -12.02 8.48 -21.29
C ASP A 44 -11.21 9.81 -21.38
N PRO A 45 -10.10 9.84 -22.12
CA PRO A 45 -9.31 11.06 -22.31
C PRO A 45 -10.09 12.24 -22.92
N LYS A 46 -11.19 11.94 -23.64
CA LYS A 46 -12.03 12.97 -24.29
C LYS A 46 -13.22 13.39 -23.43
N ASP A 47 -13.68 12.51 -22.57
CA ASP A 47 -14.83 12.74 -21.68
C ASP A 47 -14.59 12.05 -20.34
N PRO A 48 -13.92 12.70 -19.37
CA PRO A 48 -13.57 12.09 -18.08
C PRO A 48 -14.77 11.63 -17.23
N THR A 49 -15.99 11.96 -17.64
CA THR A 49 -17.22 11.47 -17.00
C THR A 49 -17.58 10.03 -17.42
N LYS A 50 -16.91 9.49 -18.42
CA LYS A 50 -17.10 8.14 -18.94
C LYS A 50 -15.91 7.26 -18.63
N LEU A 51 -16.16 5.95 -18.55
CA LEU A 51 -15.12 4.93 -18.41
C LEU A 51 -14.97 4.18 -19.73
N VAL A 52 -13.73 3.92 -20.11
CA VAL A 52 -13.33 3.10 -21.25
C VAL A 52 -12.40 1.98 -20.79
N PRO A 53 -12.25 0.89 -21.56
CA PRO A 53 -11.29 -0.16 -21.24
C PRO A 53 -9.89 0.42 -21.07
N TYR A 54 -9.19 -0.04 -20.04
CA TYR A 54 -7.81 0.34 -19.78
C TYR A 54 -6.89 -0.15 -20.92
N GLN A 55 -5.96 0.68 -21.36
CA GLN A 55 -5.08 0.43 -22.51
C GLN A 55 -3.60 0.22 -22.12
N GLY A 56 -3.32 0.03 -20.82
CA GLY A 56 -1.95 -0.16 -20.32
C GLY A 56 -1.57 -1.63 -20.12
N GLU A 57 -0.44 -1.85 -19.48
CA GLU A 57 0.01 -3.17 -19.04
C GLU A 57 -0.97 -3.79 -18.03
N PRO A 58 -1.05 -5.14 -17.95
CA PRO A 58 -1.95 -5.79 -17.00
C PRO A 58 -1.79 -5.26 -15.58
N LEU A 59 -2.91 -4.91 -14.94
CA LEU A 59 -2.92 -4.47 -13.56
C LEU A 59 -3.00 -5.70 -12.65
N THR A 60 -2.10 -5.79 -11.67
CA THR A 60 -2.13 -6.86 -10.66
C THR A 60 -2.65 -6.35 -9.32
N VAL A 61 -3.18 -7.25 -8.51
CA VAL A 61 -3.66 -6.94 -7.16
C VAL A 61 -2.57 -6.27 -6.33
N GLY A 62 -1.37 -6.86 -6.28
CA GLY A 62 -0.24 -6.30 -5.54
C GLY A 62 0.23 -4.95 -6.08
N GLY A 63 0.23 -4.78 -7.41
CA GLY A 63 0.56 -3.51 -8.06
C GLY A 63 -0.40 -2.38 -7.67
N GLU A 64 -1.70 -2.65 -7.68
CA GLU A 64 -2.72 -1.66 -7.30
C GLU A 64 -2.72 -1.37 -5.79
N LEU A 65 -2.49 -2.38 -4.95
CA LEU A 65 -2.30 -2.18 -3.52
C LEU A 65 -1.08 -1.29 -3.22
N ASN A 66 0.03 -1.48 -3.92
CA ASN A 66 1.21 -0.62 -3.78
C ASN A 66 0.92 0.83 -4.19
N LYS A 67 0.19 1.05 -5.29
CA LYS A 67 -0.26 2.39 -5.71
C LYS A 67 -1.17 3.03 -4.67
N LEU A 68 -2.07 2.25 -4.07
CA LEU A 68 -2.96 2.74 -3.01
C LEU A 68 -2.16 3.24 -1.81
N ALA A 69 -1.18 2.46 -1.33
CA ALA A 69 -0.30 2.88 -0.22
C ALA A 69 0.48 4.15 -0.56
N TRP A 70 1.02 4.22 -1.77
CA TRP A 70 1.72 5.39 -2.27
C TRP A 70 0.83 6.63 -2.30
N ASN A 71 -0.35 6.54 -2.90
CA ASN A 71 -1.27 7.68 -3.05
C ASN A 71 -1.76 8.18 -1.69
N TYR A 72 -2.03 7.27 -0.75
CA TYR A 72 -2.49 7.63 0.58
C TYR A 72 -1.41 8.38 1.37
N GLY A 73 -0.15 7.94 1.26
CA GLY A 73 0.99 8.62 1.90
C GLY A 73 1.31 9.97 1.28
N VAL A 74 1.48 10.00 -0.04
CA VAL A 74 1.81 11.23 -0.79
C VAL A 74 0.68 12.27 -0.73
N GLY A 75 -0.57 11.84 -0.56
CA GLY A 75 -1.68 12.76 -0.33
C GLY A 75 -1.48 13.68 0.88
N ARG A 76 -0.75 13.22 1.90
CA ARG A 76 -0.40 14.03 3.08
C ARG A 76 0.71 15.04 2.78
N ASP A 77 1.63 14.72 1.87
CA ASP A 77 2.63 15.67 1.39
C ASP A 77 1.95 16.80 0.60
N TRP A 78 1.02 16.47 -0.29
CA TRP A 78 0.23 17.44 -1.03
C TRP A 78 -0.66 18.31 -0.16
N ALA A 79 -1.17 17.75 0.93
CA ALA A 79 -1.93 18.51 1.92
C ALA A 79 -1.07 19.47 2.76
N GLY A 80 0.26 19.41 2.64
CA GLY A 80 1.20 20.24 3.41
C GLY A 80 1.38 19.80 4.86
N ILE A 81 1.08 18.54 5.18
CA ILE A 81 1.12 17.98 6.54
C ILE A 81 2.45 17.25 6.79
N HIS A 82 2.96 16.55 5.78
CA HIS A 82 4.19 15.77 5.84
C HIS A 82 5.19 16.20 4.78
N TRP A 83 6.45 15.83 5.01
CA TRP A 83 7.56 15.97 4.08
C TRP A 83 7.80 14.66 3.35
N ARG A 84 8.41 14.74 2.18
CA ARG A 84 8.79 13.55 1.41
C ARG A 84 9.61 12.53 2.21
N SER A 85 10.48 13.01 3.11
CA SER A 85 11.27 12.19 4.01
C SER A 85 10.40 11.37 4.97
N ASP A 86 9.33 11.97 5.50
CA ASP A 86 8.42 11.33 6.44
C ASP A 86 7.70 10.17 5.74
N PHE A 87 7.20 10.44 4.53
CA PHE A 87 6.57 9.44 3.68
C PHE A 87 7.54 8.29 3.35
N SER A 88 8.74 8.61 2.83
CA SER A 88 9.70 7.61 2.37
C SER A 88 10.21 6.69 3.49
N ALA A 89 10.33 7.21 4.71
CA ALA A 89 10.74 6.42 5.88
C ALA A 89 9.57 5.58 6.45
N SER A 90 8.34 6.03 6.26
CA SER A 90 7.16 5.37 6.85
C SER A 90 6.69 4.14 6.08
N LEU A 91 6.92 4.07 4.77
CA LEU A 91 6.58 2.88 3.99
C LEU A 91 7.31 1.62 4.50
N PRO A 92 8.66 1.60 4.57
CA PRO A 92 9.36 0.42 5.08
C PRO A 92 9.09 0.14 6.56
N LEU A 93 8.81 1.18 7.36
CA LEU A 93 8.43 1.01 8.77
C LEU A 93 7.09 0.28 8.90
N GLY A 94 6.08 0.69 8.15
CA GLY A 94 4.77 0.04 8.14
C GLY A 94 4.83 -1.41 7.62
N GLU A 95 5.62 -1.65 6.58
CA GLU A 95 5.87 -2.99 6.06
C GLU A 95 6.54 -3.90 7.10
N ALA A 96 7.58 -3.42 7.78
CA ALA A 96 8.27 -4.17 8.82
C ALA A 96 7.34 -4.51 10.01
N LEU A 97 6.45 -3.59 10.39
CA LEU A 97 5.42 -3.82 11.39
C LEU A 97 4.46 -4.93 10.97
N ALA A 98 3.95 -4.88 9.75
CA ALA A 98 3.05 -5.91 9.22
C ALA A 98 3.72 -7.29 9.18
N ILE A 99 4.98 -7.36 8.74
CA ILE A 99 5.76 -8.60 8.75
C ILE A 99 5.88 -9.16 10.18
N SER A 100 6.11 -8.31 11.17
CA SER A 100 6.16 -8.73 12.57
C SER A 100 4.82 -9.28 13.06
N VAL A 101 3.70 -8.62 12.69
CA VAL A 101 2.35 -9.10 13.01
C VAL A 101 2.10 -10.47 12.36
N LEU A 102 2.38 -10.62 11.07
CA LEU A 102 2.18 -11.89 10.35
C LEU A 102 3.02 -13.05 10.96
N ARG A 103 4.24 -12.77 11.41
CA ARG A 103 5.08 -13.76 12.12
C ARG A 103 4.44 -14.23 13.42
N ASN A 104 3.88 -13.30 14.19
CA ASN A 104 3.21 -13.62 15.44
C ASN A 104 1.91 -14.39 15.19
N GLU A 105 1.09 -13.95 14.24
CA GLU A 105 -0.16 -14.63 13.87
C GLU A 105 0.11 -16.06 13.41
N ARG A 106 1.10 -16.29 12.56
CA ARG A 106 1.45 -17.62 12.11
C ARG A 106 1.74 -18.59 13.25
N GLN A 107 2.35 -18.13 14.35
CA GLN A 107 2.64 -18.97 15.51
C GLN A 107 1.36 -19.43 16.25
N THR A 108 0.23 -18.75 16.04
CA THR A 108 -1.05 -19.11 16.65
C THR A 108 -1.85 -20.13 15.84
N TYR A 109 -1.49 -20.35 14.58
CA TYR A 109 -2.18 -21.28 13.70
C TYR A 109 -1.92 -22.73 14.12
N ARG A 110 -3.01 -23.50 14.22
CA ARG A 110 -2.97 -24.93 14.54
C ARG A 110 -3.10 -25.81 13.30
N GLU A 111 -3.52 -25.21 12.19
CA GLU A 111 -3.64 -25.84 10.88
C GLU A 111 -2.27 -25.98 10.23
N GLN A 112 -2.16 -26.92 9.27
CA GLN A 112 -0.98 -27.02 8.43
C GLN A 112 -0.98 -25.85 7.43
N PHE A 113 -0.48 -24.72 7.89
CA PHE A 113 -0.26 -23.53 7.06
C PHE A 113 1.24 -23.36 6.84
N GLU A 114 1.67 -23.37 5.58
CA GLU A 114 3.10 -23.33 5.28
C GLU A 114 3.71 -21.96 5.59
N LYS A 115 3.27 -20.93 4.91
CA LYS A 115 3.84 -19.58 5.04
C LYS A 115 3.02 -18.54 4.29
N PHE A 116 3.14 -17.29 4.69
CA PHE A 116 2.79 -16.14 3.88
C PHE A 116 3.95 -15.81 2.93
N THR A 117 3.65 -15.53 1.67
CA THR A 117 4.66 -15.13 0.67
C THR A 117 4.15 -13.90 -0.07
N PHE A 118 4.95 -12.86 -0.14
CA PHE A 118 4.60 -11.63 -0.86
C PHE A 118 5.87 -10.81 -1.20
N THR A 119 5.70 -9.80 -2.06
CA THR A 119 6.78 -8.91 -2.50
C THR A 119 6.76 -7.62 -1.70
N ARG A 120 7.89 -7.22 -1.16
CA ARG A 120 8.09 -5.95 -0.46
C ARG A 120 8.00 -4.75 -1.40
N PHE A 121 7.92 -3.55 -0.82
CA PHE A 121 7.97 -2.31 -1.59
C PHE A 121 9.30 -2.10 -2.34
N ASP A 122 10.39 -2.72 -1.90
CA ASP A 122 11.69 -2.69 -2.56
C ASP A 122 11.84 -3.76 -3.66
N GLY A 123 10.79 -4.56 -3.91
CA GLY A 123 10.78 -5.62 -4.91
C GLY A 123 11.35 -6.96 -4.44
N THR A 124 11.83 -7.07 -3.20
CA THR A 124 12.32 -8.35 -2.67
C THR A 124 11.17 -9.24 -2.19
N LYS A 125 11.23 -10.54 -2.47
CA LYS A 125 10.26 -11.50 -1.92
C LYS A 125 10.58 -11.80 -0.46
N VAL A 126 9.54 -11.91 0.35
CA VAL A 126 9.63 -12.31 1.75
C VAL A 126 8.71 -13.49 2.02
N GLU A 127 9.17 -14.38 2.89
CA GLU A 127 8.42 -15.51 3.43
C GLU A 127 8.31 -15.36 4.95
N VAL A 128 7.12 -15.57 5.47
CA VAL A 128 6.81 -15.43 6.90
C VAL A 128 6.09 -16.66 7.41
#